data_c3cb9e954d04fa3c5f28ea854a1e397b
#
_entry.id   c3cb9e954d04fa3c5f28ea854a1e397b
#
_cell.length_a   1.000
_cell.length_b   1.000
_cell.length_c   1.000
_cell.angle_alpha   90.00
_cell.angle_beta   90.00
_cell.angle_gamma   90.00
#
_symmetry.space_group_name_H-M   'P 1'
#
loop_
_entity.id
_entity.type
_entity.pdbx_description
1 polymer ?
#
loop_
_entity_poly.entity_id
_entity_poly.type
_entity_poly.pdbx_seq_one_letter_code
_entity_poly.pdbx_strand_id
1 'polypeptide(L)'
;MLPYYYSVSEYLKDTYGKKLYKLSLSGNMTCPNRDGFLDTRGCIFCSGHGSGDFAVKDIDKAKTLVSNKYSGSEYIAYFQSFTNTYADAQYLRELFMPVILRDDIRILSIATRPDCLGDDILELLDELNHIKPVWIELGLQTINDSSSDYIRRGYPLSTYDEAVKNLLSIRIAPIVHMIIGLPHETISDYIATARYIADSGASGIKISLLHILKDTDLYDDYCKGLFKALTMDEYLAAIGAILPVLPKNMVIHRLTGDGPKNILAAPLWTADKKRVLNTLTHYLLSLIHISEPTRLGMIS
;
A
#
# COMPACT_ATOMS: atom_id res chain seq x y z
N MET A 1 -18.55 -3.50 -12.40
CA MET A 1 -18.02 -3.94 -11.08
C MET A 1 -17.34 -5.26 -11.31
N LEU A 2 -16.05 -5.37 -10.98
CA LEU A 2 -15.43 -6.70 -10.90
C LEU A 2 -16.13 -7.43 -9.74
N PRO A 3 -16.67 -8.63 -9.91
CA PRO A 3 -17.56 -9.24 -8.91
C PRO A 3 -16.85 -9.64 -7.61
N TYR A 4 -15.57 -9.34 -7.44
CA TYR A 4 -14.71 -9.90 -6.40
C TYR A 4 -14.28 -8.92 -5.31
N TYR A 5 -14.11 -7.65 -5.64
CA TYR A 5 -13.65 -6.63 -4.70
C TYR A 5 -13.95 -5.23 -5.23
N TYR A 6 -14.05 -4.26 -4.32
CA TYR A 6 -14.24 -2.86 -4.67
C TYR A 6 -12.88 -2.20 -4.92
N SER A 7 -12.55 -1.99 -6.18
CA SER A 7 -11.24 -1.45 -6.56
C SER A 7 -11.17 0.07 -6.37
N VAL A 8 -9.97 0.61 -6.13
CA VAL A 8 -9.76 2.06 -6.09
C VAL A 8 -10.18 2.76 -7.39
N SER A 9 -10.13 2.07 -8.53
CA SER A 9 -10.59 2.61 -9.81
C SER A 9 -12.10 2.79 -9.84
N GLU A 10 -12.86 1.84 -9.28
CA GLU A 10 -14.32 1.94 -9.13
C GLU A 10 -14.69 3.01 -8.11
N TYR A 11 -14.05 3.01 -6.94
CA TYR A 11 -14.22 4.04 -5.92
C TYR A 11 -14.06 5.45 -6.51
N LEU A 12 -12.98 5.70 -7.26
CA LEU A 12 -12.73 7.00 -7.87
C LEU A 12 -13.80 7.36 -8.92
N LYS A 13 -14.27 6.38 -9.69
CA LYS A 13 -15.34 6.58 -10.66
C LYS A 13 -16.67 6.88 -9.99
N ASP A 14 -17.01 6.16 -8.92
CA ASP A 14 -18.26 6.34 -8.16
C ASP A 14 -18.26 7.70 -7.42
N THR A 15 -17.11 8.11 -6.86
CA THR A 15 -16.99 9.32 -6.04
C THR A 15 -16.78 10.59 -6.88
N TYR A 16 -15.95 10.50 -7.94
CA TYR A 16 -15.53 11.67 -8.73
C TYR A 16 -16.05 11.64 -10.18
N GLY A 17 -16.80 10.60 -10.58
CA GLY A 17 -17.32 10.43 -11.95
C GLY A 17 -16.24 10.09 -12.98
N LYS A 18 -14.98 9.96 -12.57
CA LYS A 18 -13.83 9.78 -13.46
C LYS A 18 -12.65 9.09 -12.77
N LYS A 19 -11.69 8.67 -13.60
CA LYS A 19 -10.40 8.18 -13.13
C LYS A 19 -9.53 9.37 -12.71
N LEU A 20 -8.89 9.27 -11.55
CA LEU A 20 -7.78 10.12 -11.16
C LEU A 20 -6.47 9.33 -11.28
N TYR A 21 -5.38 10.01 -11.60
CA TYR A 21 -4.07 9.36 -11.70
C TYR A 21 -3.16 9.78 -10.54
N LYS A 22 -2.43 8.82 -9.95
CA LYS A 22 -1.47 9.11 -8.87
C LYS A 22 -0.19 9.70 -9.46
N LEU A 23 0.20 10.86 -8.96
CA LEU A 23 1.50 11.48 -9.18
C LEU A 23 2.42 11.09 -8.03
N SER A 24 3.49 10.36 -8.33
CA SER A 24 4.45 9.91 -7.31
C SER A 24 5.40 11.03 -6.95
N LEU A 25 5.31 11.50 -5.71
CA LEU A 25 6.05 12.64 -5.18
C LEU A 25 6.99 12.21 -4.05
N SER A 26 8.09 12.94 -3.90
CA SER A 26 9.03 12.82 -2.79
C SER A 26 9.09 14.14 -2.02
N GLY A 27 8.84 14.06 -0.71
CA GLY A 27 8.98 15.19 0.21
C GLY A 27 10.39 15.36 0.77
N ASN A 28 11.36 14.56 0.32
CA ASN A 28 12.75 14.56 0.79
C ASN A 28 12.94 14.19 2.28
N MET A 29 11.93 13.54 2.88
CA MET A 29 12.05 12.95 4.22
C MET A 29 12.96 11.72 4.21
N THR A 30 13.38 11.30 5.40
CA THR A 30 14.03 10.02 5.66
C THR A 30 13.10 9.06 6.39
N CYS A 31 13.63 8.13 7.13
CA CYS A 31 12.89 7.16 7.92
C CYS A 31 13.63 6.91 9.24
N PRO A 32 12.95 6.81 10.39
CA PRO A 32 13.58 6.54 11.69
C PRO A 32 14.36 5.21 11.70
N ASN A 33 14.04 4.28 10.82
CA ASN A 33 14.83 3.05 10.65
C ASN A 33 16.13 3.24 9.84
N ARG A 34 16.46 4.47 9.38
CA ARG A 34 17.61 4.72 8.50
C ARG A 34 18.54 5.83 8.96
N ASP A 35 18.06 6.75 9.78
CA ASP A 35 18.84 7.94 10.20
C ASP A 35 19.52 7.77 11.56
N GLY A 36 19.41 6.60 12.16
CA GLY A 36 20.01 6.29 13.44
C GLY A 36 19.07 6.50 14.64
N PHE A 37 17.84 6.94 14.42
CA PHE A 37 16.89 7.08 15.52
C PHE A 37 16.44 5.71 16.07
N LEU A 38 16.02 4.78 15.19
CA LEU A 38 15.70 3.39 15.53
C LEU A 38 16.76 2.41 15.00
N ASP A 39 17.15 2.54 13.75
CA ASP A 39 18.16 1.71 13.07
C ASP A 39 18.82 2.58 11.98
N THR A 40 19.94 2.10 11.43
CA THR A 40 20.64 2.72 10.29
C THR A 40 20.42 1.96 8.98
N ARG A 41 19.94 0.70 9.05
CA ARG A 41 19.83 -0.22 7.91
C ARG A 41 18.49 -0.16 7.18
N GLY A 42 17.44 0.33 7.83
CA GLY A 42 16.07 0.32 7.31
C GLY A 42 15.38 -1.03 7.48
N CYS A 43 14.12 -1.12 7.02
CA CYS A 43 13.43 -2.40 6.93
C CYS A 43 14.21 -3.35 6.01
N ILE A 44 14.24 -4.63 6.35
CA ILE A 44 15.10 -5.65 5.69
C ILE A 44 14.87 -5.75 4.16
N PHE A 45 13.67 -5.42 3.69
CA PHE A 45 13.25 -5.48 2.28
C PHE A 45 13.34 -4.13 1.54
N CYS A 46 13.66 -3.04 2.24
CA CYS A 46 13.53 -1.70 1.69
C CYS A 46 14.79 -1.29 0.93
N SER A 47 14.67 -0.96 -0.37
CA SER A 47 15.76 -0.45 -1.18
C SER A 47 16.30 0.90 -0.66
N GLY A 48 17.44 1.31 -1.18
CA GLY A 48 18.06 2.61 -0.87
C GLY A 48 17.17 3.82 -1.15
N HIS A 49 16.14 3.66 -1.99
CA HIS A 49 15.18 4.73 -2.36
C HIS A 49 13.85 4.70 -1.58
N GLY A 50 13.71 3.82 -0.56
CA GLY A 50 12.55 3.82 0.33
C GLY A 50 11.21 3.61 -0.37
N SER A 51 11.13 2.70 -1.35
CA SER A 51 9.95 2.46 -2.19
C SER A 51 9.54 3.65 -3.08
N GLY A 52 10.43 4.62 -3.25
CA GLY A 52 10.23 5.86 -4.01
C GLY A 52 10.97 5.93 -5.35
N ASP A 53 11.34 4.79 -5.95
CA ASP A 53 12.14 4.72 -7.19
C ASP A 53 11.58 5.58 -8.35
N PHE A 54 10.30 5.87 -8.36
CA PHE A 54 9.62 6.66 -9.39
C PHE A 54 9.15 8.04 -8.90
N ALA A 55 9.47 8.40 -7.65
CA ALA A 55 9.03 9.66 -7.08
C ALA A 55 9.92 10.82 -7.48
N VAL A 56 9.30 11.97 -7.76
CA VAL A 56 10.00 13.22 -8.07
C VAL A 56 9.55 14.32 -7.13
N LYS A 57 10.38 15.36 -6.94
CA LYS A 57 10.05 16.49 -6.05
C LYS A 57 9.03 17.46 -6.67
N ASP A 58 9.11 17.61 -7.98
CA ASP A 58 8.30 18.57 -8.73
C ASP A 58 7.05 17.93 -9.30
N ILE A 59 5.88 18.52 -9.00
CA ILE A 59 4.57 17.98 -9.40
C ILE A 59 4.33 18.08 -10.91
N ASP A 60 4.81 19.12 -11.57
CA ASP A 60 4.62 19.29 -13.01
C ASP A 60 5.54 18.34 -13.79
N LYS A 61 6.72 18.04 -13.25
CA LYS A 61 7.57 16.94 -13.74
C LYS A 61 6.86 15.59 -13.55
N ALA A 62 6.22 15.34 -12.41
CA ALA A 62 5.45 14.12 -12.20
C ALA A 62 4.31 13.98 -13.22
N LYS A 63 3.61 15.06 -13.57
CA LYS A 63 2.56 15.10 -14.61
C LYS A 63 3.13 14.75 -15.99
N THR A 64 4.29 15.30 -16.34
CA THR A 64 4.96 14.98 -17.61
C THR A 64 5.29 13.49 -17.74
N LEU A 65 5.74 12.85 -16.66
CA LEU A 65 6.06 11.41 -16.63
C LEU A 65 4.85 10.50 -16.86
N VAL A 66 3.65 10.99 -16.59
CA VAL A 66 2.42 10.21 -16.77
C VAL A 66 1.57 10.63 -17.97
N SER A 67 1.95 11.67 -18.69
CA SER A 67 1.19 12.24 -19.80
C SER A 67 0.84 11.23 -20.90
N ASN A 68 1.73 10.29 -21.20
CA ASN A 68 1.48 9.21 -22.18
C ASN A 68 0.52 8.12 -21.67
N LYS A 69 0.20 8.10 -20.36
CA LYS A 69 -0.65 7.08 -19.72
C LYS A 69 -1.99 7.62 -19.28
N TYR A 70 -2.12 8.93 -19.19
CA TYR A 70 -3.29 9.60 -18.67
C TYR A 70 -3.55 10.91 -19.40
N SER A 71 -4.72 11.02 -20.02
CA SER A 71 -5.19 12.22 -20.74
C SER A 71 -6.12 13.12 -19.93
N GLY A 72 -6.39 12.76 -18.67
CA GLY A 72 -7.22 13.58 -17.77
C GLY A 72 -6.43 14.74 -17.17
N SER A 73 -7.15 15.64 -16.50
CA SER A 73 -6.61 16.87 -15.93
C SER A 73 -6.55 16.89 -14.41
N GLU A 74 -6.99 15.83 -13.72
CA GLU A 74 -7.07 15.81 -12.26
C GLU A 74 -6.32 14.61 -11.68
N TYR A 75 -5.67 14.84 -10.55
CA TYR A 75 -4.68 13.92 -10.01
C TYR A 75 -4.84 13.68 -8.52
N ILE A 76 -4.20 12.60 -8.06
CA ILE A 76 -3.90 12.33 -6.65
C ILE A 76 -2.41 12.66 -6.45
N ALA A 77 -2.09 13.62 -5.61
CA ALA A 77 -0.72 13.88 -5.20
C ALA A 77 -0.31 12.84 -4.15
N TYR A 78 0.64 11.96 -4.48
CA TYR A 78 1.02 10.84 -3.64
C TYR A 78 2.46 10.93 -3.19
N PHE A 79 2.68 11.30 -1.92
CA PHE A 79 3.97 11.27 -1.27
C PHE A 79 4.27 9.86 -0.77
N GLN A 80 5.22 9.17 -1.42
CA GLN A 80 5.41 7.73 -1.18
C GLN A 80 6.83 7.33 -0.74
N SER A 81 7.86 8.19 -0.95
CA SER A 81 9.24 7.85 -0.60
C SER A 81 9.46 7.96 0.90
N PHE A 82 9.95 6.89 1.53
CA PHE A 82 10.24 6.85 2.96
C PHE A 82 9.02 7.13 3.85
N THR A 83 9.19 7.96 4.90
CA THR A 83 8.17 8.28 5.90
C THR A 83 7.79 9.74 5.79
N ASN A 84 6.67 10.03 5.12
CA ASN A 84 6.36 11.40 4.67
C ASN A 84 5.70 12.29 5.73
N THR A 85 5.60 11.84 6.98
CA THR A 85 5.27 12.66 8.14
C THR A 85 6.44 12.76 9.15
N TYR A 86 7.62 12.24 8.79
CA TYR A 86 8.80 12.25 9.64
C TYR A 86 9.62 13.52 9.40
N ALA A 87 9.06 14.64 9.80
CA ALA A 87 9.66 15.95 9.77
C ALA A 87 8.87 16.89 10.71
N ASP A 88 9.38 18.08 10.95
CA ASP A 88 8.70 19.16 11.65
C ASP A 88 7.37 19.55 10.97
N ALA A 89 6.31 19.79 11.74
CA ALA A 89 4.98 20.09 11.21
C ALA A 89 4.97 21.36 10.33
N GLN A 90 5.81 22.36 10.64
CA GLN A 90 5.92 23.56 9.82
C GLN A 90 6.51 23.25 8.45
N TYR A 91 7.57 22.44 8.39
CA TYR A 91 8.14 21.97 7.13
C TYR A 91 7.11 21.20 6.29
N LEU A 92 6.35 20.29 6.93
CA LEU A 92 5.31 19.52 6.24
C LEU A 92 4.18 20.42 5.74
N ARG A 93 3.80 21.46 6.49
CA ARG A 93 2.83 22.47 6.07
C ARG A 93 3.30 23.19 4.80
N GLU A 94 4.53 23.64 4.78
CA GLU A 94 5.13 24.32 3.62
C GLU A 94 5.24 23.41 2.40
N LEU A 95 5.38 22.10 2.62
CA LEU A 95 5.42 21.09 1.55
C LEU A 95 4.02 20.74 1.02
N PHE A 96 3.06 20.48 1.91
CA PHE A 96 1.75 19.94 1.50
C PHE A 96 0.74 21.01 1.10
N MET A 97 0.77 22.18 1.76
CA MET A 97 -0.21 23.25 1.52
C MET A 97 -0.22 23.74 0.06
N PRO A 98 0.91 24.06 -0.57
CA PRO A 98 0.92 24.47 -1.97
C PRO A 98 0.42 23.39 -2.93
N VAL A 99 0.60 22.10 -2.57
CA VAL A 99 0.17 20.96 -3.38
C VAL A 99 -1.34 20.76 -3.28
N ILE A 100 -1.90 20.76 -2.06
CA ILE A 100 -3.32 20.51 -1.86
C ILE A 100 -4.21 21.65 -2.40
N LEU A 101 -3.70 22.88 -2.40
CA LEU A 101 -4.42 24.05 -2.93
C LEU A 101 -4.49 24.09 -4.46
N ARG A 102 -3.71 23.28 -5.18
CA ARG A 102 -3.77 23.26 -6.67
C ARG A 102 -5.13 22.76 -7.16
N ASP A 103 -5.69 23.41 -8.16
CA ASP A 103 -6.99 23.05 -8.75
C ASP A 103 -6.99 21.66 -9.41
N ASP A 104 -5.83 21.22 -9.91
CA ASP A 104 -5.66 19.93 -10.57
C ASP A 104 -5.39 18.75 -9.59
N ILE A 105 -5.27 19.02 -8.28
CA ILE A 105 -5.17 18.00 -7.24
C ILE A 105 -6.52 17.82 -6.54
N ARG A 106 -7.02 16.60 -6.54
CA ARG A 106 -8.29 16.22 -5.88
C ARG A 106 -8.09 15.54 -4.53
N ILE A 107 -6.98 14.85 -4.37
CA ILE A 107 -6.66 14.08 -3.15
C ILE A 107 -5.18 14.26 -2.87
N LEU A 108 -4.85 14.48 -1.59
CA LEU A 108 -3.50 14.39 -1.07
C LEU A 108 -3.33 13.03 -0.41
N SER A 109 -2.43 12.18 -0.92
CA SER A 109 -2.14 10.85 -0.35
C SER A 109 -0.72 10.85 0.22
N ILE A 110 -0.59 10.42 1.49
CA ILE A 110 0.67 10.48 2.25
C ILE A 110 0.96 9.09 2.81
N ALA A 111 2.06 8.47 2.36
CA ALA A 111 2.52 7.21 2.92
C ALA A 111 3.43 7.48 4.13
N THR A 112 3.12 6.81 5.24
CA THR A 112 3.85 7.02 6.47
C THR A 112 3.83 5.81 7.39
N ARG A 113 4.53 5.94 8.52
CA ARG A 113 4.59 4.97 9.61
C ARG A 113 3.65 5.40 10.72
N PRO A 114 3.02 4.45 11.44
CA PRO A 114 2.18 4.74 12.60
C PRO A 114 2.87 5.54 13.71
N ASP A 115 4.15 5.27 13.96
CA ASP A 115 4.97 5.92 14.99
C ASP A 115 5.47 7.34 14.62
N CYS A 116 5.03 7.88 13.46
CA CYS A 116 5.37 9.22 12.97
C CYS A 116 4.12 10.11 12.82
N LEU A 117 3.15 9.97 13.72
CA LEU A 117 1.88 10.70 13.75
C LEU A 117 1.69 11.35 15.14
N GLY A 118 2.59 12.27 15.51
CA GLY A 118 2.44 13.08 16.73
C GLY A 118 1.25 14.05 16.64
N ASP A 119 0.89 14.65 17.77
CA ASP A 119 -0.28 15.53 17.88
C ASP A 119 -0.20 16.72 16.91
N ASP A 120 0.96 17.34 16.76
CA ASP A 120 1.21 18.44 15.83
C ASP A 120 1.01 18.02 14.35
N ILE A 121 1.36 16.78 14.02
CA ILE A 121 1.13 16.19 12.69
C ILE A 121 -0.35 15.91 12.48
N LEU A 122 -1.04 15.38 13.49
CA LEU A 122 -2.49 15.13 13.43
C LEU A 122 -3.27 16.43 13.24
N GLU A 123 -2.89 17.50 13.95
CA GLU A 123 -3.48 18.85 13.76
C GLU A 123 -3.29 19.35 12.32
N LEU A 124 -2.10 19.20 11.75
CA LEU A 124 -1.84 19.57 10.35
C LEU A 124 -2.67 18.72 9.38
N LEU A 125 -2.76 17.41 9.60
CA LEU A 125 -3.55 16.52 8.74
C LEU A 125 -5.04 16.85 8.79
N ASP A 126 -5.59 17.19 9.96
CA ASP A 126 -6.98 17.64 10.10
C ASP A 126 -7.22 18.95 9.33
N GLU A 127 -6.33 19.94 9.46
CA GLU A 127 -6.39 21.16 8.67
C GLU A 127 -6.41 20.89 7.16
N LEU A 128 -5.48 20.07 6.68
CA LEU A 128 -5.40 19.72 5.26
C LEU A 128 -6.67 18.98 4.79
N ASN A 129 -7.21 18.08 5.63
CA ASN A 129 -8.41 17.32 5.32
C ASN A 129 -9.68 18.16 5.25
N HIS A 130 -9.70 19.33 5.89
CA HIS A 130 -10.77 20.33 5.71
C HIS A 130 -10.71 21.06 4.36
N ILE A 131 -9.57 21.08 3.69
CA ILE A 131 -9.39 21.69 2.37
C ILE A 131 -9.79 20.72 1.26
N LYS A 132 -9.19 19.53 1.26
CA LYS A 132 -9.49 18.42 0.33
C LYS A 132 -9.22 17.08 1.00
N PRO A 133 -9.82 15.98 0.50
CA PRO A 133 -9.60 14.65 1.07
C PRO A 133 -8.12 14.30 1.21
N VAL A 134 -7.71 13.93 2.42
CA VAL A 134 -6.39 13.42 2.74
C VAL A 134 -6.47 11.90 2.93
N TRP A 135 -5.62 11.18 2.22
CA TRP A 135 -5.44 9.74 2.40
C TRP A 135 -4.14 9.48 3.14
N ILE A 136 -4.21 8.82 4.27
CA ILE A 136 -3.03 8.35 5.00
C ILE A 136 -2.83 6.87 4.68
N GLU A 137 -1.70 6.55 4.08
CA GLU A 137 -1.32 5.17 3.75
C GLU A 137 -0.36 4.66 4.83
N LEU A 138 -0.88 3.85 5.77
CA LEU A 138 -0.12 3.34 6.93
C LEU A 138 0.58 2.02 6.63
N GLY A 139 1.85 1.94 6.97
CA GLY A 139 2.65 0.72 6.85
C GLY A 139 2.47 -0.17 8.07
N LEU A 140 1.56 -1.15 8.07
CA LEU A 140 1.46 -2.20 9.09
C LEU A 140 2.31 -3.42 8.74
N GLN A 141 2.24 -3.86 7.51
CA GLN A 141 2.89 -5.00 6.87
C GLN A 141 2.33 -6.36 7.34
N THR A 142 2.32 -6.65 8.62
CA THR A 142 1.82 -7.86 9.26
C THR A 142 1.48 -7.60 10.73
N ILE A 143 0.60 -8.43 11.32
CA ILE A 143 0.33 -8.46 12.77
C ILE A 143 1.19 -9.50 13.50
N ASN A 144 1.93 -10.34 12.77
CA ASN A 144 2.78 -11.35 13.37
C ASN A 144 4.04 -10.69 13.96
N ASP A 145 4.23 -10.81 15.27
CA ASP A 145 5.35 -10.15 15.97
C ASP A 145 6.71 -10.65 15.50
N SER A 146 6.87 -11.97 15.28
CA SER A 146 8.15 -12.52 14.83
C SER A 146 8.51 -12.04 13.41
N SER A 147 7.52 -11.94 12.52
CA SER A 147 7.71 -11.37 11.18
C SER A 147 7.99 -9.86 11.27
N SER A 148 7.31 -9.16 12.15
CA SER A 148 7.51 -7.74 12.42
C SER A 148 8.94 -7.42 12.87
N ASP A 149 9.47 -8.22 13.77
CA ASP A 149 10.86 -8.13 14.25
C ASP A 149 11.85 -8.46 13.11
N TYR A 150 11.60 -9.54 12.39
CA TYR A 150 12.44 -9.96 11.25
C TYR A 150 12.52 -8.85 10.19
N ILE A 151 11.40 -8.23 9.84
CA ILE A 151 11.41 -7.14 8.86
C ILE A 151 11.89 -5.81 9.41
N ARG A 152 12.22 -5.72 10.71
CA ARG A 152 12.65 -4.50 11.40
C ARG A 152 11.61 -3.40 11.30
N ARG A 153 10.33 -3.74 11.57
CA ARG A 153 9.26 -2.72 11.56
C ARG A 153 9.54 -1.59 12.56
N GLY A 154 10.07 -1.93 13.74
CA GLY A 154 10.60 -0.98 14.73
C GLY A 154 9.54 -0.31 15.62
N TYR A 155 8.28 -0.78 15.59
CA TYR A 155 7.21 -0.34 16.50
C TYR A 155 6.26 -1.52 16.80
N PRO A 156 5.65 -1.58 18.00
CA PRO A 156 4.70 -2.62 18.38
C PRO A 156 3.34 -2.41 17.70
N LEU A 157 2.52 -3.46 17.67
CA LEU A 157 1.19 -3.42 17.07
C LEU A 157 0.28 -2.35 17.71
N SER A 158 0.41 -2.11 19.02
CA SER A 158 -0.34 -1.06 19.74
C SER A 158 -0.14 0.35 19.17
N THR A 159 1.04 0.64 18.62
CA THR A 159 1.29 1.93 17.95
C THR A 159 0.45 2.09 16.67
N TYR A 160 0.22 0.99 15.95
CA TYR A 160 -0.70 1.01 14.82
C TYR A 160 -2.15 1.26 15.29
N ASP A 161 -2.60 0.59 16.36
CA ASP A 161 -3.96 0.75 16.88
C ASP A 161 -4.22 2.20 17.33
N GLU A 162 -3.26 2.79 18.03
CA GLU A 162 -3.31 4.19 18.45
C GLU A 162 -3.35 5.15 17.26
N ALA A 163 -2.48 4.95 16.28
CA ALA A 163 -2.44 5.76 15.06
C ALA A 163 -3.77 5.70 14.30
N VAL A 164 -4.37 4.52 14.13
CA VAL A 164 -5.69 4.37 13.48
C VAL A 164 -6.76 5.11 14.27
N LYS A 165 -6.81 4.93 15.60
CA LYS A 165 -7.78 5.62 16.48
C LYS A 165 -7.65 7.14 16.34
N ASN A 166 -6.44 7.67 16.35
CA ASN A 166 -6.17 9.10 16.25
C ASN A 166 -6.57 9.65 14.87
N LEU A 167 -6.25 8.94 13.78
CA LEU A 167 -6.67 9.33 12.44
C LEU A 167 -8.20 9.32 12.29
N LEU A 168 -8.89 8.33 12.84
CA LEU A 168 -10.35 8.26 12.81
C LEU A 168 -10.99 9.42 13.59
N SER A 169 -10.37 9.88 14.69
CA SER A 169 -10.87 11.03 15.47
C SER A 169 -10.89 12.34 14.67
N ILE A 170 -9.99 12.48 13.69
CA ILE A 170 -9.94 13.60 12.73
C ILE A 170 -10.58 13.24 11.38
N ARG A 171 -11.42 12.22 11.33
CA ARG A 171 -12.18 11.77 10.15
C ARG A 171 -11.33 11.36 8.96
N ILE A 172 -10.13 10.87 9.20
CA ILE A 172 -9.26 10.24 8.21
C ILE A 172 -9.26 8.74 8.45
N ALA A 173 -10.00 7.98 7.65
CA ALA A 173 -9.93 6.52 7.69
C ALA A 173 -8.74 6.03 6.86
N PRO A 174 -7.72 5.38 7.45
CA PRO A 174 -6.47 5.08 6.77
C PRO A 174 -6.61 4.01 5.70
N ILE A 175 -5.65 3.99 4.78
CA ILE A 175 -5.38 2.92 3.83
C ILE A 175 -4.19 2.14 4.38
N VAL A 176 -4.35 0.84 4.62
CA VAL A 176 -3.32 0.07 5.31
C VAL A 176 -2.53 -0.79 4.33
N HIS A 177 -1.21 -0.75 4.44
CA HIS A 177 -0.32 -1.60 3.68
C HIS A 177 -0.07 -2.90 4.43
N MET A 178 -0.29 -4.03 3.75
CA MET A 178 0.18 -5.34 4.18
C MET A 178 1.08 -5.97 3.12
N ILE A 179 1.94 -6.88 3.56
CA ILE A 179 2.83 -7.64 2.69
C ILE A 179 2.51 -9.12 2.83
N ILE A 180 2.33 -9.81 1.71
CA ILE A 180 2.25 -11.28 1.65
C ILE A 180 3.56 -11.84 1.12
N GLY A 181 3.91 -13.06 1.57
CA GLY A 181 5.17 -13.70 1.22
C GLY A 181 6.33 -13.36 2.16
N LEU A 182 6.04 -12.80 3.34
CA LEU A 182 7.03 -12.68 4.40
C LEU A 182 7.53 -14.08 4.82
N PRO A 183 8.83 -14.24 5.10
CA PRO A 183 9.37 -15.52 5.51
C PRO A 183 8.63 -16.11 6.71
N HIS A 184 8.35 -17.42 6.64
CA HIS A 184 7.66 -18.20 7.67
C HIS A 184 6.17 -17.87 7.88
N GLU A 185 5.60 -16.90 7.18
CA GLU A 185 4.16 -16.67 7.19
C GLU A 185 3.42 -17.63 6.25
N THR A 186 2.20 -17.96 6.66
CA THR A 186 1.26 -18.84 5.97
C THR A 186 0.03 -18.07 5.48
N ILE A 187 -0.83 -18.71 4.69
CA ILE A 187 -2.11 -18.13 4.28
C ILE A 187 -2.96 -17.75 5.52
N SER A 188 -2.88 -18.51 6.61
CA SER A 188 -3.61 -18.18 7.85
C SER A 188 -3.15 -16.86 8.47
N ASP A 189 -1.85 -16.57 8.41
CA ASP A 189 -1.27 -15.30 8.91
C ASP A 189 -1.73 -14.13 8.02
N TYR A 190 -1.78 -14.31 6.70
CA TYR A 190 -2.30 -13.30 5.77
C TYR A 190 -3.77 -13.01 6.02
N ILE A 191 -4.60 -14.05 6.23
CA ILE A 191 -6.02 -13.90 6.57
C ILE A 191 -6.19 -13.17 7.90
N ALA A 192 -5.41 -13.52 8.92
CA ALA A 192 -5.47 -12.88 10.23
C ALA A 192 -5.10 -11.39 10.12
N THR A 193 -4.04 -11.05 9.41
CA THR A 193 -3.62 -9.66 9.17
C THR A 193 -4.70 -8.88 8.39
N ALA A 194 -5.30 -9.47 7.36
CA ALA A 194 -6.33 -8.82 6.57
C ALA A 194 -7.62 -8.56 7.38
N ARG A 195 -8.05 -9.52 8.22
CA ARG A 195 -9.16 -9.32 9.16
C ARG A 195 -8.88 -8.22 10.17
N TYR A 196 -7.70 -8.24 10.76
CA TYR A 196 -7.30 -7.21 11.72
C TYR A 196 -7.38 -5.80 11.10
N ILE A 197 -6.89 -5.64 9.87
CA ILE A 197 -7.01 -4.39 9.12
C ILE A 197 -8.48 -4.03 8.87
N ALA A 198 -9.31 -5.00 8.48
CA ALA A 198 -10.73 -4.78 8.23
C ALA A 198 -11.47 -4.32 9.50
N ASP A 199 -11.16 -4.91 10.65
CA ASP A 199 -11.79 -4.61 11.94
C ASP A 199 -11.28 -3.31 12.57
N SER A 200 -10.14 -2.77 12.12
CA SER A 200 -9.55 -1.53 12.67
C SER A 200 -10.27 -0.25 12.28
N GLY A 201 -11.19 -0.29 11.31
CA GLY A 201 -11.85 0.90 10.76
C GLY A 201 -11.13 1.52 9.56
N ALA A 202 -10.14 0.84 8.99
CA ALA A 202 -9.48 1.26 7.76
C ALA A 202 -10.46 1.34 6.58
N SER A 203 -10.35 2.38 5.74
CA SER A 203 -11.18 2.56 4.54
C SER A 203 -10.72 1.73 3.36
N GLY A 204 -9.46 1.35 3.36
CA GLY A 204 -8.86 0.61 2.26
C GLY A 204 -7.63 -0.18 2.63
N ILE A 205 -7.26 -1.08 1.74
CA ILE A 205 -6.10 -1.95 1.91
C ILE A 205 -5.23 -1.97 0.67
N LYS A 206 -3.94 -2.10 0.86
CA LYS A 206 -2.92 -2.25 -0.18
C LYS A 206 -2.15 -3.53 0.08
N ILE A 207 -2.49 -4.59 -0.65
CA ILE A 207 -1.85 -5.88 -0.52
C ILE A 207 -0.67 -5.91 -1.48
N SER A 208 0.53 -5.97 -0.91
CA SER A 208 1.78 -6.02 -1.67
C SER A 208 2.40 -7.40 -1.55
N LEU A 209 2.95 -7.91 -2.64
CA LEU A 209 3.81 -9.08 -2.58
C LEU A 209 5.22 -8.66 -2.17
N LEU A 210 5.86 -9.44 -1.31
CA LEU A 210 7.26 -9.26 -0.97
C LEU A 210 8.13 -9.38 -2.23
N HIS A 211 8.88 -8.32 -2.53
CA HIS A 211 9.91 -8.33 -3.55
C HIS A 211 11.28 -8.43 -2.89
N ILE A 212 12.09 -9.34 -3.37
CA ILE A 212 13.47 -9.51 -2.95
C ILE A 212 14.31 -8.70 -3.92
N LEU A 213 14.86 -7.59 -3.41
CA LEU A 213 15.63 -6.64 -4.20
C LEU A 213 17.13 -6.85 -3.88
N LYS A 214 17.96 -6.81 -4.90
CA LYS A 214 19.42 -6.76 -4.72
C LYS A 214 19.77 -5.55 -3.84
N ASP A 215 20.87 -5.60 -3.16
CA ASP A 215 21.32 -4.55 -2.24
C ASP A 215 20.43 -4.37 -0.99
N THR A 216 19.72 -5.42 -0.57
CA THR A 216 18.97 -5.48 0.69
C THR A 216 19.43 -6.68 1.53
N ASP A 217 19.36 -6.55 2.86
CA ASP A 217 19.68 -7.68 3.77
C ASP A 217 18.77 -8.89 3.53
N LEU A 218 17.52 -8.65 3.07
CA LEU A 218 16.60 -9.71 2.66
C LEU A 218 17.14 -10.54 1.49
N TYR A 219 17.86 -9.90 0.56
CA TYR A 219 18.49 -10.60 -0.55
C TYR A 219 19.62 -11.53 -0.08
N ASP A 220 20.40 -11.09 0.92
CA ASP A 220 21.45 -11.93 1.50
C ASP A 220 20.87 -13.17 2.15
N ASP A 221 19.77 -13.05 2.88
CA ASP A 221 19.06 -14.17 3.50
C ASP A 221 18.45 -15.12 2.47
N TYR A 222 17.90 -14.56 1.38
CA TYR A 222 17.43 -15.35 0.25
C TYR A 222 18.55 -16.14 -0.42
N CYS A 223 19.70 -15.52 -0.65
CA CYS A 223 20.88 -16.20 -1.23
C CYS A 223 21.43 -17.33 -0.34
N LYS A 224 21.30 -17.18 0.99
CA LYS A 224 21.62 -18.26 1.95
C LYS A 224 20.57 -19.37 1.97
N GLY A 225 19.45 -19.24 1.27
CA GLY A 225 18.39 -20.23 1.22
C GLY A 225 17.53 -20.30 2.49
N LEU A 226 17.50 -19.24 3.31
CA LEU A 226 16.74 -19.22 4.57
C LEU A 226 15.23 -19.20 4.35
N PHE A 227 14.78 -18.77 3.20
CA PHE A 227 13.37 -18.80 2.79
C PHE A 227 13.24 -18.86 1.26
N LYS A 228 12.01 -19.05 0.78
CA LYS A 228 11.68 -19.06 -0.66
C LYS A 228 10.69 -17.93 -0.97
N ALA A 229 10.85 -17.30 -2.14
CA ALA A 229 9.86 -16.40 -2.67
C ALA A 229 8.60 -17.18 -3.11
N LEU A 230 7.42 -16.58 -2.96
CA LEU A 230 6.16 -17.20 -3.42
C LEU A 230 6.19 -17.45 -4.93
N THR A 231 5.69 -18.61 -5.32
CA THR A 231 5.30 -18.89 -6.71
C THR A 231 4.06 -18.09 -7.09
N MET A 232 3.75 -18.02 -8.39
CA MET A 232 2.53 -17.37 -8.87
C MET A 232 1.28 -18.04 -8.27
N ASP A 233 1.25 -19.38 -8.20
CA ASP A 233 0.10 -20.13 -7.71
C ASP A 233 -0.13 -19.92 -6.20
N GLU A 234 0.94 -19.89 -5.40
CA GLU A 234 0.86 -19.55 -3.97
C GLU A 234 0.37 -18.12 -3.74
N TYR A 235 0.83 -17.17 -4.56
CA TYR A 235 0.35 -15.79 -4.53
C TYR A 235 -1.15 -15.70 -4.87
N LEU A 236 -1.60 -16.39 -5.94
CA LEU A 236 -3.01 -16.42 -6.33
C LEU A 236 -3.88 -17.03 -5.23
N ALA A 237 -3.43 -18.14 -4.63
CA ALA A 237 -4.11 -18.78 -3.51
C ALA A 237 -4.23 -17.84 -2.29
N ALA A 238 -3.15 -17.11 -1.97
CA ALA A 238 -3.16 -16.12 -0.88
C ALA A 238 -4.17 -14.99 -1.14
N ILE A 239 -4.17 -14.39 -2.33
CA ILE A 239 -5.16 -13.35 -2.69
C ILE A 239 -6.58 -13.89 -2.67
N GLY A 240 -6.81 -15.10 -3.22
CA GLY A 240 -8.12 -15.77 -3.21
C GLY A 240 -8.64 -16.04 -1.80
N ALA A 241 -7.75 -16.30 -0.84
CA ALA A 241 -8.12 -16.52 0.55
C ALA A 241 -8.34 -15.20 1.34
N ILE A 242 -7.62 -14.13 0.99
CA ILE A 242 -7.74 -12.81 1.65
C ILE A 242 -9.02 -12.08 1.23
N LEU A 243 -9.32 -12.00 -0.06
CA LEU A 243 -10.42 -11.17 -0.57
C LEU A 243 -11.80 -11.49 0.06
N PRO A 244 -12.19 -12.75 0.29
CA PRO A 244 -13.48 -13.08 0.89
C PRO A 244 -13.65 -12.62 2.35
N VAL A 245 -12.56 -12.36 3.08
CA VAL A 245 -12.63 -11.94 4.48
C VAL A 245 -12.66 -10.42 4.65
N LEU A 246 -12.48 -9.68 3.56
CA LEU A 246 -12.55 -8.22 3.57
C LEU A 246 -14.01 -7.74 3.40
N PRO A 247 -14.43 -6.66 4.06
CA PRO A 247 -15.72 -6.03 3.84
C PRO A 247 -15.91 -5.61 2.37
N LYS A 248 -17.12 -5.77 1.84
CA LYS A 248 -17.42 -5.44 0.43
C LYS A 248 -17.22 -3.96 0.07
N ASN A 249 -17.30 -3.08 1.04
CA ASN A 249 -17.10 -1.64 0.90
C ASN A 249 -15.64 -1.21 1.14
N MET A 250 -14.76 -2.10 1.58
CA MET A 250 -13.33 -1.79 1.73
C MET A 250 -12.68 -1.60 0.36
N VAL A 251 -12.00 -0.47 0.17
CA VAL A 251 -11.37 -0.16 -1.11
C VAL A 251 -10.04 -0.89 -1.26
N ILE A 252 -9.91 -1.69 -2.32
CA ILE A 252 -8.66 -2.36 -2.63
C ILE A 252 -7.80 -1.45 -3.51
N HIS A 253 -6.76 -0.87 -2.93
CA HIS A 253 -5.87 0.05 -3.62
C HIS A 253 -4.83 -0.64 -4.49
N ARG A 254 -4.43 -1.85 -4.10
CA ARG A 254 -3.44 -2.65 -4.82
C ARG A 254 -3.56 -4.12 -4.42
N LEU A 255 -3.36 -5.01 -5.38
CA LEU A 255 -3.22 -6.46 -5.15
C LEU A 255 -1.81 -6.96 -5.47
N THR A 256 -1.01 -6.20 -6.23
CA THR A 256 0.36 -6.59 -6.65
C THR A 256 1.34 -5.48 -6.32
N GLY A 257 2.61 -5.83 -6.10
CA GLY A 257 3.69 -4.85 -6.00
C GLY A 257 4.28 -4.47 -7.37
N ASP A 258 4.99 -3.35 -7.43
CA ASP A 258 5.86 -2.95 -8.55
C ASP A 258 7.28 -2.82 -8.00
N GLY A 259 8.10 -3.84 -8.14
CA GLY A 259 9.53 -3.77 -7.81
C GLY A 259 10.34 -3.16 -8.96
N PRO A 260 11.40 -2.40 -8.67
CA PRO A 260 12.31 -1.89 -9.70
C PRO A 260 13.00 -3.07 -10.41
N LYS A 261 12.71 -3.22 -11.71
CA LYS A 261 13.11 -4.41 -12.51
C LYS A 261 14.62 -4.63 -12.57
N ASN A 262 15.40 -3.56 -12.51
CA ASN A 262 16.86 -3.61 -12.59
C ASN A 262 17.52 -4.25 -11.37
N ILE A 263 16.88 -4.21 -10.19
CA ILE A 263 17.38 -4.79 -8.94
C ILE A 263 16.48 -5.91 -8.42
N LEU A 264 15.41 -6.28 -9.10
CA LEU A 264 14.54 -7.39 -8.69
C LEU A 264 15.28 -8.72 -8.83
N ALA A 265 15.44 -9.43 -7.71
CA ALA A 265 16.02 -10.76 -7.65
C ALA A 265 14.93 -11.86 -7.68
N ALA A 266 13.87 -11.68 -6.89
CA ALA A 266 12.75 -12.63 -6.83
C ALA A 266 11.47 -11.93 -6.30
N PRO A 267 10.27 -12.47 -6.60
CA PRO A 267 10.02 -13.49 -7.63
C PRO A 267 10.00 -12.84 -9.03
N LEU A 268 10.73 -13.40 -9.97
CA LEU A 268 10.90 -12.81 -11.32
C LEU A 268 9.62 -12.74 -12.15
N TRP A 269 8.61 -13.57 -11.87
CA TRP A 269 7.34 -13.54 -12.56
C TRP A 269 6.57 -12.21 -12.36
N THR A 270 6.88 -11.44 -11.32
CA THR A 270 6.26 -10.13 -11.06
C THR A 270 6.70 -9.05 -12.05
N ALA A 271 7.80 -9.25 -12.76
CA ALA A 271 8.30 -8.31 -13.76
C ALA A 271 7.33 -8.12 -14.96
N ASP A 272 6.44 -9.10 -15.22
CA ASP A 272 5.36 -9.00 -16.21
C ASP A 272 4.01 -8.72 -15.51
N LYS A 273 3.82 -7.47 -15.10
CA LYS A 273 2.61 -7.01 -14.41
C LYS A 273 1.32 -7.31 -15.18
N LYS A 274 1.33 -7.23 -16.50
CA LYS A 274 0.15 -7.49 -17.34
C LYS A 274 -0.27 -8.96 -17.23
N ARG A 275 0.70 -9.86 -17.32
CA ARG A 275 0.48 -11.30 -17.12
C ARG A 275 -0.06 -11.58 -15.73
N VAL A 276 0.55 -11.01 -14.68
CA VAL A 276 0.09 -11.21 -13.30
C VAL A 276 -1.36 -10.79 -13.12
N LEU A 277 -1.74 -9.60 -13.57
CA LEU A 277 -3.11 -9.08 -13.44
C LEU A 277 -4.12 -9.92 -14.25
N ASN A 278 -3.76 -10.34 -15.45
CA ASN A 278 -4.62 -11.21 -16.26
C ASN A 278 -4.83 -12.58 -15.58
N THR A 279 -3.75 -13.21 -15.12
CA THR A 279 -3.82 -14.50 -14.42
C THR A 279 -4.65 -14.40 -13.14
N LEU A 280 -4.44 -13.33 -12.35
CA LEU A 280 -5.24 -13.08 -11.14
C LEU A 280 -6.73 -12.91 -11.48
N THR A 281 -7.06 -12.15 -12.51
CA THR A 281 -8.46 -11.98 -12.94
C THR A 281 -9.09 -13.33 -13.33
N HIS A 282 -8.40 -14.13 -14.12
CA HIS A 282 -8.89 -15.48 -14.50
C HIS A 282 -9.05 -16.40 -13.29
N TYR A 283 -8.09 -16.38 -12.37
CA TYR A 283 -8.16 -17.17 -11.15
C TYR A 283 -9.36 -16.77 -10.28
N LEU A 284 -9.58 -15.49 -10.04
CA LEU A 284 -10.72 -15.00 -9.27
C LEU A 284 -12.05 -15.35 -9.96
N LEU A 285 -12.13 -15.28 -11.30
CA LEU A 285 -13.30 -15.73 -12.07
C LEU A 285 -13.59 -17.23 -11.86
N SER A 286 -12.58 -18.07 -11.81
CA SER A 286 -12.74 -19.50 -11.60
C SER A 286 -13.33 -19.84 -10.22
N LEU A 287 -12.96 -19.06 -9.19
CA LEU A 287 -13.46 -19.29 -7.83
C LEU A 287 -14.97 -19.05 -7.70
N ILE A 288 -15.57 -18.16 -8.50
CA ILE A 288 -17.03 -17.95 -8.49
C ILE A 288 -17.77 -19.12 -9.12
N HIS A 289 -17.28 -19.60 -10.26
CA HIS A 289 -17.94 -20.75 -10.91
C HIS A 289 -17.94 -22.00 -10.03
N ILE A 290 -16.98 -22.11 -9.10
CA ILE A 290 -16.94 -23.22 -8.12
C ILE A 290 -17.90 -22.96 -6.95
N SER A 291 -18.16 -21.71 -6.58
CA SER A 291 -19.01 -21.35 -5.44
C SER A 291 -20.50 -21.17 -5.79
N GLU A 292 -20.88 -21.06 -7.06
CA GLU A 292 -22.27 -21.12 -7.51
C GLU A 292 -22.63 -22.59 -7.77
N PRO A 293 -23.44 -23.25 -6.88
CA PRO A 293 -23.98 -24.57 -7.21
C PRO A 293 -24.86 -24.42 -8.44
N THR A 294 -24.55 -25.18 -9.47
CA THR A 294 -25.29 -25.30 -10.72
C THR A 294 -26.79 -25.43 -10.41
N ARG A 295 -27.58 -24.37 -10.57
CA ARG A 295 -29.02 -24.44 -10.71
C ARG A 295 -29.37 -25.03 -12.09
N LEU A 296 -28.93 -26.25 -12.33
CA LEU A 296 -29.33 -27.07 -13.46
C LEU A 296 -29.90 -28.36 -12.90
N GLY A 297 -31.21 -28.47 -12.83
CA GLY A 297 -31.90 -29.72 -12.51
C GLY A 297 -33.16 -29.55 -11.69
N MET A 298 -34.13 -28.80 -12.19
CA MET A 298 -35.54 -29.03 -11.90
C MET A 298 -36.38 -28.56 -13.09
N ILE A 299 -36.36 -29.38 -14.15
CA ILE A 299 -37.44 -29.47 -15.12
C ILE A 299 -37.74 -30.96 -15.22
N SER A 300 -38.77 -31.38 -14.55
CA SER A 300 -39.55 -32.56 -14.86
C SER A 300 -40.95 -32.31 -14.35
#